data_ae716c9d47d5d74187b659881fe34dbf
#
_entry.id   ae716c9d47d5d74187b659881fe34dbf
#
_cell.length_a   1.000
_cell.length_b   1.000
_cell.length_c   1.000
_cell.angle_alpha   90.00
_cell.angle_beta   90.00
_cell.angle_gamma   90.00
#
_symmetry.space_group_name_H-M   'P 1'
#
loop_
_entity.id
_entity.type
_entity.pdbx_description
1 polymer ?
#
loop_
_entity_poly.entity_id
_entity_poly.type
_entity_poly.pdbx_seq_one_letter_code
_entity_poly.pdbx_strand_id
1 'polypeptide(L)'
;QKAEELLKGVQQPAGAKDGITALKKVLDGTAKFDETIETHIRLGVDVKHADQQVRSTVVLPEGTGKTIRVAVIAKGEKVKEAMNAGADFAGSEDLVERIEKENWFDFDVLIATPDAMAMLGKLGKTLGPKGLMPNPKTGTVTFDVAQAVKDMKAGKVEFRADKQGIVHNAIGRKGFSEDQLLKNFATLYDAVLRARPSAAKGTYVKSVTLTSTMGPGIKLDPQALAS
;
A
#
# COMPACT_ATOMS: atom_id res chain seq x y z
N GLN A 1 14.64 -15.36 -19.00
CA GLN A 1 14.50 -16.45 -19.99
C GLN A 1 13.39 -17.43 -19.58
N LYS A 2 13.52 -18.21 -18.46
CA LYS A 2 12.50 -19.19 -18.04
C LYS A 2 11.15 -18.56 -17.75
N ALA A 3 11.10 -17.40 -17.10
CA ALA A 3 9.86 -16.67 -16.81
C ALA A 3 9.17 -16.17 -18.10
N GLU A 4 9.95 -15.68 -19.05
CA GLU A 4 9.43 -15.25 -20.37
C GLU A 4 8.93 -16.43 -21.22
N GLU A 5 9.57 -17.60 -21.10
CA GLU A 5 9.11 -18.83 -21.75
C GLU A 5 7.74 -19.28 -21.20
N LEU A 6 7.51 -19.18 -19.90
CA LEU A 6 6.24 -19.51 -19.28
C LEU A 6 5.11 -18.53 -19.66
N LEU A 7 5.45 -17.32 -20.09
CA LEU A 7 4.50 -16.33 -20.60
C LEU A 7 4.22 -16.48 -22.12
N LYS A 8 4.99 -17.32 -22.84
CA LYS A 8 4.71 -17.60 -24.25
C LYS A 8 3.31 -18.24 -24.38
N GLY A 9 2.43 -17.58 -25.11
CA GLY A 9 1.04 -18.01 -25.30
C GLY A 9 0.02 -17.33 -24.38
N VAL A 10 0.46 -16.50 -23.44
CA VAL A 10 -0.44 -15.61 -22.70
C VAL A 10 -0.74 -14.40 -23.56
N GLN A 11 -2.00 -14.23 -23.94
CA GLN A 11 -2.44 -13.06 -24.69
C GLN A 11 -2.34 -11.82 -23.78
N GLN A 12 -1.67 -10.79 -24.26
CA GLN A 12 -1.56 -9.51 -23.55
C GLN A 12 -2.06 -8.38 -24.47
N PRO A 13 -2.84 -7.42 -23.91
CA PRO A 13 -3.28 -7.32 -22.52
C PRO A 13 -4.28 -8.41 -22.12
N ALA A 14 -4.17 -8.91 -20.89
CA ALA A 14 -4.98 -9.99 -20.34
C ALA A 14 -6.10 -9.46 -19.44
N GLY A 15 -7.15 -10.25 -19.21
CA GLY A 15 -8.11 -9.99 -18.14
C GLY A 15 -7.45 -10.18 -16.75
N ALA A 16 -8.07 -9.65 -15.68
CA ALA A 16 -7.51 -9.73 -14.34
C ALA A 16 -7.25 -11.18 -13.90
N LYS A 17 -8.21 -12.06 -14.10
CA LYS A 17 -8.12 -13.49 -13.74
C LYS A 17 -7.00 -14.18 -14.50
N ASP A 18 -6.97 -14.02 -15.82
CA ASP A 18 -5.96 -14.65 -16.68
C ASP A 18 -4.57 -14.12 -16.37
N GLY A 19 -4.45 -12.82 -16.09
CA GLY A 19 -3.20 -12.20 -15.68
C GLY A 19 -2.67 -12.75 -14.35
N ILE A 20 -3.54 -12.93 -13.36
CA ILE A 20 -3.18 -13.52 -12.05
C ILE A 20 -2.80 -14.99 -12.22
N THR A 21 -3.55 -15.77 -12.96
CA THR A 21 -3.25 -17.19 -13.26
C THR A 21 -1.90 -17.32 -13.98
N ALA A 22 -1.63 -16.47 -14.97
CA ALA A 22 -0.34 -16.45 -15.65
C ALA A 22 0.81 -16.09 -14.71
N LEU A 23 0.63 -15.09 -13.84
CA LEU A 23 1.62 -14.69 -12.85
C LEU A 23 1.90 -15.81 -11.85
N LYS A 24 0.89 -16.52 -11.36
CA LYS A 24 1.04 -17.67 -10.47
C LYS A 24 1.85 -18.80 -11.11
N LYS A 25 1.58 -19.13 -12.36
CA LYS A 25 2.37 -20.12 -13.13
C LYS A 25 3.85 -19.74 -13.21
N VAL A 26 4.15 -18.46 -13.45
CA VAL A 26 5.54 -17.96 -13.48
C VAL A 26 6.17 -18.08 -12.09
N LEU A 27 5.47 -17.67 -11.04
CA LEU A 27 5.94 -17.75 -9.67
C LEU A 27 6.25 -19.19 -9.24
N ASP A 28 5.38 -20.15 -9.55
CA ASP A 28 5.58 -21.55 -9.21
C ASP A 28 6.77 -22.17 -9.94
N GLY A 29 7.04 -21.69 -11.16
CA GLY A 29 8.18 -22.16 -11.97
C GLY A 29 9.53 -21.50 -11.67
N THR A 30 9.55 -20.33 -11.04
CA THR A 30 10.77 -19.50 -10.94
C THR A 30 11.08 -19.00 -9.53
N ALA A 31 10.08 -18.75 -8.70
CA ALA A 31 10.26 -18.12 -7.39
C ALA A 31 10.91 -19.07 -6.37
N LYS A 32 12.03 -18.62 -5.80
CA LYS A 32 12.78 -19.35 -4.76
C LYS A 32 12.41 -18.93 -3.33
N PHE A 33 11.62 -17.87 -3.17
CA PHE A 33 11.15 -17.33 -1.90
C PHE A 33 9.69 -16.87 -2.04
N ASP A 34 9.07 -16.45 -0.95
CA ASP A 34 7.71 -15.91 -0.95
C ASP A 34 7.70 -14.49 -1.49
N GLU A 35 7.63 -14.38 -2.84
CA GLU A 35 7.64 -13.09 -3.52
C GLU A 35 6.36 -12.30 -3.26
N THR A 36 6.50 -10.99 -3.18
CA THR A 36 5.36 -10.07 -3.16
C THR A 36 4.79 -9.92 -4.57
N ILE A 37 3.47 -9.92 -4.67
CA ILE A 37 2.73 -9.64 -5.90
C ILE A 37 2.28 -8.20 -5.85
N GLU A 38 2.64 -7.44 -6.88
CA GLU A 38 2.43 -6.00 -6.96
C GLU A 38 1.65 -5.63 -8.22
N THR A 39 0.90 -4.54 -8.10
CA THR A 39 0.24 -3.91 -9.23
C THR A 39 0.76 -2.49 -9.43
N HIS A 40 0.93 -2.12 -10.70
CA HIS A 40 1.36 -0.80 -11.13
C HIS A 40 0.30 -0.23 -12.06
N ILE A 41 -0.36 0.83 -11.59
CA ILE A 41 -1.48 1.47 -12.31
C ILE A 41 -1.02 2.85 -12.77
N ARG A 42 -0.83 3.03 -14.07
CA ARG A 42 -0.48 4.32 -14.65
C ARG A 42 -1.75 5.14 -14.87
N LEU A 43 -1.79 6.31 -14.26
CA LEU A 43 -2.91 7.23 -14.31
C LEU A 43 -2.65 8.39 -15.29
N GLY A 44 -3.73 8.93 -15.83
CA GLY A 44 -3.72 10.12 -16.69
C GLY A 44 -3.85 11.41 -15.88
N VAL A 45 -2.99 11.59 -14.87
CA VAL A 45 -2.97 12.78 -13.99
C VAL A 45 -1.65 13.53 -14.12
N ASP A 46 -1.68 14.83 -13.91
CA ASP A 46 -0.47 15.65 -13.77
C ASP A 46 -0.23 15.92 -12.28
N VAL A 47 0.65 15.13 -11.69
CA VAL A 47 0.98 15.18 -10.25
C VAL A 47 1.70 16.46 -9.81
N LYS A 48 2.13 17.32 -10.76
CA LYS A 48 2.68 18.65 -10.46
C LYS A 48 1.62 19.58 -9.89
N HIS A 49 0.38 19.39 -10.29
CA HIS A 49 -0.76 20.16 -9.80
C HIS A 49 -1.31 19.51 -8.53
N ALA A 50 -1.48 20.30 -7.47
CA ALA A 50 -1.94 19.82 -6.17
C ALA A 50 -3.36 19.21 -6.20
N ASP A 51 -4.21 19.69 -7.10
CA ASP A 51 -5.58 19.24 -7.36
C ASP A 51 -5.66 17.92 -8.15
N GLN A 52 -4.55 17.47 -8.75
CA GLN A 52 -4.45 16.20 -9.47
C GLN A 52 -3.63 15.13 -8.72
N GLN A 53 -3.22 15.42 -7.49
CA GLN A 53 -2.51 14.44 -6.68
C GLN A 53 -3.46 13.34 -6.18
N VAL A 54 -3.21 12.12 -6.61
CA VAL A 54 -3.94 10.93 -6.16
C VAL A 54 -3.23 10.35 -4.93
N ARG A 55 -3.89 10.39 -3.78
CA ARG A 55 -3.44 9.78 -2.54
C ARG A 55 -4.66 9.39 -1.71
N SER A 56 -4.77 8.10 -1.36
CA SER A 56 -5.85 7.58 -0.55
C SER A 56 -5.44 6.28 0.14
N THR A 57 -6.36 5.68 0.85
CA THR A 57 -6.15 4.39 1.52
C THR A 57 -7.25 3.41 1.15
N VAL A 58 -6.94 2.14 1.23
CA VAL A 58 -7.89 1.04 1.03
C VAL A 58 -7.58 -0.07 2.01
N VAL A 59 -8.61 -0.73 2.52
CA VAL A 59 -8.46 -1.95 3.32
C VAL A 59 -8.60 -3.14 2.37
N LEU A 60 -7.53 -3.92 2.26
CA LEU A 60 -7.53 -5.13 1.44
C LEU A 60 -8.22 -6.25 2.22
N PRO A 61 -9.26 -6.90 1.67
CA PRO A 61 -10.05 -7.89 2.40
C PRO A 61 -9.24 -9.10 2.88
N GLU A 62 -8.24 -9.51 2.11
CA GLU A 62 -7.37 -10.64 2.45
C GLU A 62 -6.01 -10.17 3.06
N GLY A 63 -5.87 -8.86 3.33
CA GLY A 63 -4.61 -8.27 3.80
C GLY A 63 -3.50 -8.31 2.75
N THR A 64 -2.28 -7.96 3.16
CA THR A 64 -1.09 -7.96 2.28
C THR A 64 -0.23 -9.23 2.43
N GLY A 65 -0.55 -10.10 3.40
CA GLY A 65 0.28 -11.25 3.77
C GLY A 65 1.57 -10.90 4.53
N LYS A 66 1.76 -9.60 4.84
CA LYS A 66 2.87 -9.14 5.68
C LYS A 66 2.36 -8.80 7.08
N THR A 67 3.02 -9.30 8.11
CA THR A 67 2.77 -8.84 9.49
C THR A 67 3.29 -7.41 9.63
N ILE A 68 2.38 -6.46 9.77
CA ILE A 68 2.71 -5.04 9.90
C ILE A 68 2.97 -4.72 11.37
N ARG A 69 4.13 -4.15 11.66
CA ARG A 69 4.47 -3.65 12.99
C ARG A 69 4.00 -2.21 13.11
N VAL A 70 3.09 -1.97 14.05
CA VAL A 70 2.46 -0.66 14.26
C VAL A 70 3.04 0.00 15.50
N ALA A 71 3.63 1.17 15.32
CA ALA A 71 4.03 2.06 16.40
C ALA A 71 3.00 3.17 16.59
N VAL A 72 2.72 3.52 17.83
CA VAL A 72 1.75 4.57 18.17
C VAL A 72 2.39 5.60 19.09
N ILE A 73 2.27 6.87 18.72
CA ILE A 73 2.68 7.99 19.56
C ILE A 73 1.44 8.74 20.01
N ALA A 74 1.17 8.66 21.31
CA ALA A 74 0.01 9.27 21.93
C ALA A 74 0.34 9.74 23.35
N LYS A 75 -0.55 10.53 23.96
CA LYS A 75 -0.41 11.00 25.35
C LYS A 75 -1.41 10.30 26.28
N GLY A 76 -0.96 10.06 27.52
CA GLY A 76 -1.82 9.59 28.61
C GLY A 76 -2.47 8.23 28.36
N GLU A 77 -3.79 8.14 28.56
CA GLU A 77 -4.55 6.89 28.48
C GLU A 77 -4.57 6.27 27.07
N LYS A 78 -4.39 7.08 26.01
CA LYS A 78 -4.39 6.62 24.63
C LYS A 78 -3.22 5.68 24.30
N VAL A 79 -2.13 5.75 25.06
CA VAL A 79 -1.03 4.78 24.96
C VAL A 79 -1.50 3.39 25.38
N LYS A 80 -2.25 3.29 26.49
CA LYS A 80 -2.83 2.01 26.96
C LYS A 80 -3.89 1.48 25.99
N GLU A 81 -4.72 2.37 25.45
CA GLU A 81 -5.73 2.04 24.44
C GLU A 81 -5.09 1.46 23.17
N ALA A 82 -3.97 2.04 22.71
CA ALA A 82 -3.21 1.55 21.57
C ALA A 82 -2.65 0.14 21.81
N MET A 83 -2.04 -0.09 22.96
CA MET A 83 -1.51 -1.41 23.34
C MET A 83 -2.61 -2.47 23.42
N ASN A 84 -3.75 -2.13 24.03
CA ASN A 84 -4.91 -3.02 24.12
C ASN A 84 -5.52 -3.32 22.74
N ALA A 85 -5.40 -2.40 21.78
CA ALA A 85 -5.84 -2.60 20.41
C ALA A 85 -4.86 -3.46 19.59
N GLY A 86 -3.69 -3.80 20.16
CA GLY A 86 -2.70 -4.67 19.55
C GLY A 86 -1.56 -3.92 18.83
N ALA A 87 -1.28 -2.65 19.19
CA ALA A 87 -0.07 -1.99 18.71
C ALA A 87 1.18 -2.72 19.23
N ASP A 88 2.21 -2.82 18.39
CA ASP A 88 3.46 -3.49 18.77
C ASP A 88 4.31 -2.59 19.66
N PHE A 89 4.21 -1.28 19.43
CA PHE A 89 4.89 -0.26 20.22
C PHE A 89 3.92 0.89 20.48
N ALA A 90 3.82 1.36 21.71
CA ALA A 90 3.07 2.56 22.04
C ALA A 90 3.79 3.34 23.13
N GLY A 91 3.91 4.65 22.95
CA GLY A 91 4.58 5.54 23.87
C GLY A 91 4.32 7.01 23.56
N SER A 92 5.04 7.89 24.22
CA SER A 92 4.95 9.33 24.05
C SER A 92 6.33 9.91 23.68
N GLU A 93 6.91 10.72 24.55
CA GLU A 93 8.21 11.34 24.32
C GLU A 93 9.37 10.33 24.30
N ASP A 94 9.25 9.26 25.04
CA ASP A 94 10.20 8.14 25.08
C ASP A 94 10.42 7.49 23.69
N LEU A 95 9.34 7.22 22.93
CA LEU A 95 9.45 6.71 21.58
C LEU A 95 10.01 7.74 20.60
N VAL A 96 9.65 9.01 20.75
CA VAL A 96 10.19 10.10 19.94
C VAL A 96 11.70 10.22 20.12
N GLU A 97 12.17 10.19 21.37
CA GLU A 97 13.61 10.23 21.69
C GLU A 97 14.34 8.99 21.15
N ARG A 98 13.73 7.82 21.23
CA ARG A 98 14.31 6.59 20.70
C ARG A 98 14.48 6.64 19.18
N ILE A 99 13.49 7.18 18.46
CA ILE A 99 13.59 7.39 17.02
C ILE A 99 14.68 8.42 16.69
N GLU A 100 14.77 9.51 17.48
CA GLU A 100 15.73 10.59 17.23
C GLU A 100 17.17 10.19 17.56
N LYS A 101 17.41 9.60 18.74
CA LYS A 101 18.75 9.32 19.26
C LYS A 101 19.32 8.00 18.77
N GLU A 102 18.49 6.96 18.69
CA GLU A 102 18.91 5.59 18.35
C GLU A 102 18.69 5.25 16.87
N ASN A 103 18.06 6.15 16.08
CA ASN A 103 17.62 5.85 14.71
C ASN A 103 16.80 4.56 14.64
N TRP A 104 15.92 4.36 15.62
CA TRP A 104 15.09 3.17 15.69
C TRP A 104 13.90 3.26 14.77
N PHE A 105 13.78 2.32 13.83
CA PHE A 105 12.72 2.24 12.81
C PHE A 105 12.16 0.82 12.67
N ASP A 106 12.11 0.07 13.78
CA ASP A 106 11.60 -1.31 13.79
C ASP A 106 10.07 -1.39 13.71
N PHE A 107 9.46 -0.47 12.98
CA PHE A 107 8.03 -0.43 12.70
C PHE A 107 7.78 -0.11 11.22
N ASP A 108 6.64 -0.58 10.70
CA ASP A 108 6.25 -0.38 9.32
C ASP A 108 5.25 0.78 9.16
N VAL A 109 4.47 1.06 10.21
CA VAL A 109 3.49 2.15 10.24
C VAL A 109 3.59 2.91 11.55
N LEU A 110 3.54 4.24 11.47
CA LEU A 110 3.48 5.13 12.63
C LEU A 110 2.12 5.81 12.68
N ILE A 111 1.40 5.63 13.79
CA ILE A 111 0.15 6.31 14.09
C ILE A 111 0.43 7.37 15.16
N ALA A 112 -0.16 8.53 15.04
CA ALA A 112 -0.03 9.60 16.01
C ALA A 112 -1.37 10.26 16.34
N THR A 113 -1.53 10.71 17.58
CA THR A 113 -2.61 11.63 17.90
C THR A 113 -2.27 13.04 17.41
N PRO A 114 -3.24 13.88 17.06
CA PRO A 114 -2.98 15.27 16.64
C PRO A 114 -2.13 16.06 17.63
N ASP A 115 -2.31 15.82 18.95
CA ASP A 115 -1.54 16.45 20.03
C ASP A 115 -0.06 16.04 20.04
N ALA A 116 0.24 14.83 19.55
CA ALA A 116 1.60 14.30 19.46
C ALA A 116 2.32 14.75 18.17
N MET A 117 1.60 15.28 17.19
CA MET A 117 2.19 15.73 15.91
C MET A 117 3.20 16.87 16.09
N ALA A 118 3.01 17.73 17.10
CA ALA A 118 3.97 18.80 17.42
C ALA A 118 5.37 18.24 17.76
N MET A 119 5.42 17.13 18.49
CA MET A 119 6.67 16.43 18.83
C MET A 119 7.31 15.77 17.62
N LEU A 120 6.49 15.18 16.73
CA LEU A 120 6.93 14.53 15.49
C LEU A 120 7.44 15.51 14.44
N GLY A 121 7.07 16.78 14.50
CA GLY A 121 7.53 17.81 13.57
C GLY A 121 9.04 17.87 13.42
N LYS A 122 9.78 17.67 14.51
CA LYS A 122 11.26 17.61 14.53
C LYS A 122 11.80 16.42 13.72
N LEU A 123 11.08 15.30 13.72
CA LEU A 123 11.45 14.06 13.03
C LEU A 123 11.02 14.03 11.55
N GLY A 124 10.37 15.09 11.06
CA GLY A 124 9.88 15.15 9.68
C GLY A 124 10.96 14.95 8.61
N LYS A 125 12.18 15.44 8.88
CA LYS A 125 13.34 15.24 7.99
C LYS A 125 13.81 13.78 7.92
N THR A 126 13.57 13.01 8.98
CA THR A 126 14.00 11.61 9.09
C THR A 126 12.88 10.64 8.67
N LEU A 127 11.65 10.88 9.12
CA LEU A 127 10.49 10.03 8.83
C LEU A 127 9.92 10.27 7.42
N GLY A 128 10.00 11.50 6.91
CA GLY A 128 9.46 11.88 5.60
C GLY A 128 10.04 11.07 4.43
N PRO A 129 11.37 11.02 4.24
CA PRO A 129 11.99 10.24 3.17
C PRO A 129 11.74 8.75 3.26
N LYS A 130 11.53 8.22 4.47
CA LYS A 130 11.22 6.81 4.73
C LYS A 130 9.73 6.47 4.52
N GLY A 131 8.87 7.48 4.28
CA GLY A 131 7.42 7.27 4.15
C GLY A 131 6.71 6.94 5.47
N LEU A 132 7.38 7.09 6.61
CA LEU A 132 6.86 6.73 7.94
C LEU A 132 6.15 7.90 8.65
N MET A 133 6.12 9.10 8.03
CA MET A 133 5.50 10.28 8.65
C MET A 133 3.98 10.15 8.65
N PRO A 134 3.33 10.23 9.83
CA PRO A 134 1.87 10.17 9.93
C PRO A 134 1.19 11.29 9.12
N ASN A 135 0.03 10.98 8.53
CA ASN A 135 -0.73 11.93 7.72
C ASN A 135 -2.24 11.80 7.98
N PRO A 136 -2.96 12.92 8.18
CA PRO A 136 -4.41 12.90 8.35
C PRO A 136 -5.17 12.26 7.17
N LYS A 137 -4.69 12.48 5.94
CA LYS A 137 -5.33 11.95 4.71
C LYS A 137 -5.30 10.42 4.64
N THR A 138 -4.34 9.78 5.31
CA THR A 138 -4.21 8.32 5.37
C THR A 138 -4.83 7.72 6.64
N GLY A 139 -5.38 8.58 7.51
CA GLY A 139 -5.98 8.16 8.77
C GLY A 139 -4.96 7.67 9.80
N THR A 140 -3.67 7.99 9.61
CA THR A 140 -2.61 7.70 10.59
C THR A 140 -2.43 8.80 11.62
N VAL A 141 -3.14 9.92 11.45
CA VAL A 141 -3.30 10.97 12.48
C VAL A 141 -4.76 11.00 12.91
N THR A 142 -5.04 10.46 14.09
CA THR A 142 -6.41 10.34 14.60
C THR A 142 -6.43 10.29 16.12
N PHE A 143 -7.56 10.68 16.72
CA PHE A 143 -7.85 10.48 18.14
C PHE A 143 -8.35 9.05 18.43
N ASP A 144 -8.94 8.38 17.45
CA ASP A 144 -9.37 6.98 17.56
C ASP A 144 -8.23 6.04 17.18
N VAL A 145 -7.32 5.90 18.13
CA VAL A 145 -6.10 5.11 17.96
C VAL A 145 -6.41 3.62 17.85
N ALA A 146 -7.41 3.13 18.61
CA ALA A 146 -7.77 1.72 18.63
C ALA A 146 -8.28 1.24 17.28
N GLN A 147 -9.14 2.02 16.64
CA GLN A 147 -9.65 1.68 15.31
C GLN A 147 -8.55 1.76 14.26
N ALA A 148 -7.71 2.80 14.32
CA ALA A 148 -6.61 2.94 13.37
C ALA A 148 -5.60 1.77 13.44
N VAL A 149 -5.27 1.29 14.64
CA VAL A 149 -4.40 0.11 14.81
C VAL A 149 -5.04 -1.15 14.22
N LYS A 150 -6.34 -1.38 14.48
CA LYS A 150 -7.07 -2.52 13.92
C LYS A 150 -7.11 -2.47 12.40
N ASP A 151 -7.42 -1.31 11.82
CA ASP A 151 -7.46 -1.10 10.37
C ASP A 151 -6.11 -1.41 9.72
N MET A 152 -5.01 -0.90 10.29
CA MET A 152 -3.67 -1.16 9.78
C MET A 152 -3.32 -2.65 9.83
N LYS A 153 -3.65 -3.33 10.93
CA LYS A 153 -3.43 -4.78 11.07
C LYS A 153 -4.37 -5.61 10.20
N ALA A 154 -5.55 -5.08 9.87
CA ALA A 154 -6.49 -5.71 8.94
C ALA A 154 -6.06 -5.60 7.46
N GLY A 155 -4.95 -4.91 7.17
CA GLY A 155 -4.43 -4.77 5.80
C GLY A 155 -4.82 -3.46 5.11
N LYS A 156 -4.99 -2.38 5.87
CA LYS A 156 -5.12 -1.04 5.30
C LYS A 156 -3.80 -0.62 4.67
N VAL A 157 -3.83 -0.35 3.37
CA VAL A 157 -2.69 0.13 2.60
C VAL A 157 -2.93 1.53 2.09
N GLU A 158 -1.88 2.33 2.06
CA GLU A 158 -1.89 3.62 1.41
C GLU A 158 -1.46 3.46 -0.05
N PHE A 159 -2.11 4.19 -0.93
CA PHE A 159 -1.63 4.34 -2.30
C PHE A 159 -1.46 5.82 -2.66
N ARG A 160 -0.40 6.08 -3.40
CA ARG A 160 -0.04 7.41 -3.86
C ARG A 160 0.53 7.35 -5.26
N ALA A 161 0.08 8.26 -6.13
CA ALA A 161 0.71 8.43 -7.43
C ALA A 161 2.11 9.04 -7.27
N ASP A 162 3.09 8.44 -7.93
CA ASP A 162 4.46 8.94 -8.01
C ASP A 162 4.56 10.16 -8.96
N LYS A 163 5.78 10.66 -9.18
CA LYS A 163 6.03 11.80 -10.07
C LYS A 163 5.65 11.53 -11.54
N GLN A 164 5.48 10.28 -11.92
CA GLN A 164 5.09 9.84 -13.28
C GLN A 164 3.60 9.52 -13.38
N GLY A 165 2.85 9.69 -12.30
CA GLY A 165 1.42 9.38 -12.22
C GLY A 165 1.15 7.88 -12.11
N ILE A 166 2.08 7.09 -11.54
CA ILE A 166 1.93 5.65 -11.36
C ILE A 166 1.67 5.36 -9.88
N VAL A 167 0.67 4.53 -9.62
CA VAL A 167 0.38 3.96 -8.30
C VAL A 167 1.03 2.58 -8.24
N HIS A 168 1.81 2.34 -7.20
CA HIS A 168 2.50 1.08 -6.92
C HIS A 168 1.99 0.50 -5.61
N ASN A 169 1.36 -0.69 -5.65
CA ASN A 169 0.86 -1.36 -4.44
C ASN A 169 1.04 -2.86 -4.48
N ALA A 170 1.36 -3.43 -3.33
CA ALA A 170 1.30 -4.85 -3.11
C ALA A 170 -0.17 -5.30 -2.93
N ILE A 171 -0.55 -6.39 -3.59
CA ILE A 171 -1.88 -7.00 -3.50
C ILE A 171 -1.86 -8.36 -2.78
N GLY A 172 -0.68 -8.88 -2.47
CA GLY A 172 -0.51 -10.14 -1.75
C GLY A 172 0.87 -10.74 -1.95
N ARG A 173 0.97 -12.02 -1.62
CA ARG A 173 2.19 -12.81 -1.75
C ARG A 173 1.97 -14.07 -2.57
N LYS A 174 3.06 -14.74 -2.94
CA LYS A 174 3.04 -16.02 -3.66
C LYS A 174 2.12 -17.05 -3.00
N GLY A 175 2.09 -17.11 -1.66
CA GLY A 175 1.26 -18.03 -0.90
C GLY A 175 -0.25 -17.81 -1.01
N PHE A 176 -0.72 -16.66 -1.53
CA PHE A 176 -2.14 -16.36 -1.69
C PHE A 176 -2.75 -17.18 -2.84
N SER A 177 -4.03 -17.55 -2.69
CA SER A 177 -4.80 -18.14 -3.78
C SER A 177 -5.11 -17.12 -4.87
N GLU A 178 -5.45 -17.58 -6.07
CA GLU A 178 -5.85 -16.71 -7.18
C GLU A 178 -7.08 -15.85 -6.81
N ASP A 179 -8.06 -16.44 -6.11
CA ASP A 179 -9.27 -15.72 -5.68
C ASP A 179 -8.97 -14.62 -4.66
N GLN A 180 -8.04 -14.87 -3.73
CA GLN A 180 -7.61 -13.87 -2.75
C GLN A 180 -6.91 -12.69 -3.44
N LEU A 181 -6.02 -12.97 -4.38
CA LEU A 181 -5.34 -11.94 -5.17
C LEU A 181 -6.32 -11.15 -6.03
N LEU A 182 -7.31 -11.83 -6.62
CA LEU A 182 -8.33 -11.18 -7.45
C LEU A 182 -9.21 -10.24 -6.62
N LYS A 183 -9.65 -10.66 -5.42
CA LYS A 183 -10.42 -9.81 -4.51
C LYS A 183 -9.62 -8.57 -4.08
N ASN A 184 -8.37 -8.75 -3.67
CA ASN A 184 -7.50 -7.65 -3.29
C ASN A 184 -7.27 -6.69 -4.46
N PHE A 185 -6.98 -7.22 -5.64
CA PHE A 185 -6.78 -6.43 -6.85
C PHE A 185 -8.04 -5.62 -7.20
N ALA A 186 -9.22 -6.26 -7.22
CA ALA A 186 -10.48 -5.58 -7.53
C ALA A 186 -10.76 -4.46 -6.53
N THR A 187 -10.60 -4.72 -5.22
CA THR A 187 -10.81 -3.71 -4.17
C THR A 187 -9.85 -2.53 -4.31
N LEU A 188 -8.57 -2.78 -4.60
CA LEU A 188 -7.59 -1.72 -4.83
C LEU A 188 -7.92 -0.93 -6.10
N TYR A 189 -8.25 -1.61 -7.19
CA TYR A 189 -8.58 -0.98 -8.47
C TYR A 189 -9.80 -0.06 -8.34
N ASP A 190 -10.87 -0.52 -7.69
CA ASP A 190 -12.05 0.28 -7.38
C ASP A 190 -11.72 1.50 -6.53
N ALA A 191 -10.86 1.35 -5.51
CA ALA A 191 -10.43 2.46 -4.67
C ALA A 191 -9.65 3.51 -5.48
N VAL A 192 -8.80 3.07 -6.40
CA VAL A 192 -8.07 3.97 -7.31
C VAL A 192 -9.03 4.70 -8.26
N LEU A 193 -10.06 4.02 -8.80
CA LEU A 193 -11.07 4.64 -9.64
C LEU A 193 -11.88 5.70 -8.87
N ARG A 194 -12.29 5.41 -7.64
CA ARG A 194 -13.01 6.36 -6.76
C ARG A 194 -12.15 7.57 -6.36
N ALA A 195 -10.85 7.40 -6.29
CA ALA A 195 -9.91 8.48 -5.99
C ALA A 195 -9.61 9.41 -7.18
N ARG A 196 -10.32 9.26 -8.31
CA ARG A 196 -10.14 10.10 -9.49
C ARG A 196 -10.39 11.56 -9.14
N PRO A 197 -9.41 12.46 -9.34
CA PRO A 197 -9.61 13.90 -9.18
C PRO A 197 -10.59 14.44 -10.22
N SER A 198 -11.43 15.40 -9.83
CA SER A 198 -12.35 16.08 -10.76
C SER A 198 -11.62 16.85 -11.87
N ALA A 199 -10.41 17.33 -11.58
CA ALA A 199 -9.54 18.00 -12.54
C ALA A 199 -8.88 17.06 -13.58
N ALA A 200 -8.93 15.73 -13.38
CA ALA A 200 -8.34 14.77 -14.31
C ALA A 200 -9.21 14.63 -15.58
N LYS A 201 -8.70 15.15 -16.69
CA LYS A 201 -9.37 15.10 -18.01
C LYS A 201 -8.90 13.89 -18.82
N GLY A 202 -9.77 13.38 -19.67
CA GLY A 202 -9.46 12.26 -20.58
C GLY A 202 -9.42 10.89 -19.88
N THR A 203 -8.62 9.97 -20.43
CA THR A 203 -8.50 8.57 -19.94
C THR A 203 -7.75 8.56 -18.61
N TYR A 204 -8.44 8.16 -17.54
CA TYR A 204 -7.87 8.15 -16.19
C TYR A 204 -6.89 7.00 -15.98
N VAL A 205 -7.27 5.76 -16.28
CA VAL A 205 -6.36 4.62 -16.21
C VAL A 205 -5.76 4.38 -17.59
N LYS A 206 -4.45 4.58 -17.73
CA LYS A 206 -3.73 4.40 -19.00
C LYS A 206 -3.22 2.98 -19.21
N SER A 207 -2.70 2.37 -18.15
CA SER A 207 -2.22 0.99 -18.19
C SER A 207 -2.20 0.38 -16.80
N VAL A 208 -2.39 -0.92 -16.73
CA VAL A 208 -2.29 -1.72 -15.52
C VAL A 208 -1.32 -2.85 -15.77
N THR A 209 -0.41 -3.07 -14.84
CA THR A 209 0.58 -4.15 -14.94
C THR A 209 0.65 -4.89 -13.60
N LEU A 210 0.59 -6.21 -13.66
CA LEU A 210 0.88 -7.09 -12.53
C LEU A 210 2.31 -7.60 -12.63
N THR A 211 3.00 -7.68 -11.50
CA THR A 211 4.34 -8.26 -11.43
C THR A 211 4.56 -8.94 -10.09
N SER A 212 5.59 -9.74 -10.00
CA SER A 212 6.15 -10.18 -8.73
C SER A 212 7.55 -9.57 -8.53
N THR A 213 8.08 -9.66 -7.32
CA THR A 213 9.36 -9.02 -6.94
C THR A 213 10.49 -9.25 -7.95
N MET A 214 10.61 -10.47 -8.48
CA MET A 214 11.64 -10.82 -9.47
C MET A 214 11.06 -11.27 -10.81
N GLY A 215 9.73 -11.15 -10.97
CA GLY A 215 9.03 -11.63 -12.16
C GLY A 215 8.90 -10.58 -13.27
N PRO A 216 8.50 -11.01 -14.46
CA PRO A 216 8.16 -10.11 -15.55
C PRO A 216 6.82 -9.43 -15.31
N GLY A 217 6.64 -8.26 -15.90
CA GLY A 217 5.38 -7.53 -15.88
C GLY A 217 4.35 -8.10 -16.86
N ILE A 218 3.15 -8.38 -16.37
CA ILE A 218 2.00 -8.83 -17.17
C ILE A 218 1.04 -7.66 -17.34
N LYS A 219 0.81 -7.24 -18.57
CA LYS A 219 -0.12 -6.14 -18.88
C LYS A 219 -1.56 -6.63 -18.81
N LEU A 220 -2.39 -5.88 -18.10
CA LEU A 220 -3.84 -6.08 -18.05
C LEU A 220 -4.56 -5.08 -18.94
N ASP A 221 -5.73 -5.49 -19.45
CA ASP A 221 -6.60 -4.61 -20.22
C ASP A 221 -7.46 -3.73 -19.29
N PRO A 222 -7.20 -2.40 -19.24
CA PRO A 222 -7.99 -1.51 -18.40
C PRO A 222 -9.49 -1.47 -18.75
N GLN A 223 -9.85 -1.80 -20.00
CA GLN A 223 -11.26 -1.82 -20.43
C GLN A 223 -12.00 -3.05 -19.91
N ALA A 224 -11.34 -4.20 -19.92
CA ALA A 224 -11.87 -5.44 -19.35
C ALA A 224 -11.96 -5.43 -17.81
N LEU A 225 -11.27 -4.49 -17.15
CA LEU A 225 -11.30 -4.31 -15.70
C LEU A 225 -12.42 -3.36 -15.24
N ALA A 226 -12.98 -2.57 -16.15
CA ALA A 226 -14.02 -1.59 -15.85
C ALA A 226 -15.45 -2.15 -16.03
N SER A 227 -15.57 -3.35 -16.54
CA SER A 227 -16.82 -4.12 -16.72
C SER A 227 -17.05 -5.06 -15.54
#